data_c7795b998c61e874f1f694a96d9e73f9
#
_entry.id   c7795b998c61e874f1f694a96d9e73f9
#
_cell.length_a   1.000
_cell.length_b   1.000
_cell.length_c   1.000
_cell.angle_alpha   90.00
_cell.angle_beta   90.00
_cell.angle_gamma   90.00
#
_symmetry.space_group_name_H-M   'P 1'
#
loop_
_entity.id
_entity.type
_entity.pdbx_description
1 polymer ?
#
loop_
_entity_poly.entity_id
_entity_poly.type
_entity_poly.pdbx_seq_one_letter_code
_entity_poly.pdbx_strand_id
1 'polypeptide(L)'
;MKYALKIIHKAQKDLDSIKGKDFNFIKKKILSLSSNPRPFGCNKLIQEEGYRIRAGNFRVLYRINDFEKQVIIYRVKHRKQSYR
;
A
#
# COMPACT_ATOMS: atom_id res chain seq x y z
N MET A 1 -10.97 15.67 0.10
CA MET A 1 -11.73 14.61 -0.58
C MET A 1 -11.06 13.26 -0.36
N LYS A 2 -11.83 12.24 0.01
CA LYS A 2 -11.25 10.95 0.31
C LYS A 2 -11.35 9.98 -0.86
N TYR A 3 -10.32 9.16 -1.00
CA TYR A 3 -10.34 8.07 -1.98
C TYR A 3 -10.88 6.82 -1.31
N ALA A 4 -11.61 6.02 -2.06
CA ALA A 4 -12.04 4.71 -1.59
C ALA A 4 -10.84 3.77 -1.61
N LEU A 5 -10.72 2.93 -0.59
CA LEU A 5 -9.64 1.95 -0.52
C LEU A 5 -10.16 0.60 -1.01
N LYS A 6 -9.40 -0.02 -1.90
CA LYS A 6 -9.69 -1.35 -2.39
C LYS A 6 -8.45 -2.21 -2.17
N ILE A 7 -8.64 -3.37 -1.56
CA ILE A 7 -7.55 -4.30 -1.30
C ILE A 7 -7.84 -5.56 -2.11
N ILE A 8 -6.98 -5.85 -3.09
CA ILE A 8 -7.20 -7.04 -3.91
C ILE A 8 -6.83 -8.29 -3.12
N HIS A 9 -7.27 -9.43 -3.62
CA HIS A 9 -7.15 -10.71 -2.92
C HIS A 9 -5.72 -11.04 -2.49
N LYS A 10 -4.75 -10.86 -3.37
CA LYS A 10 -3.34 -11.13 -3.04
C LYS A 10 -2.83 -10.25 -1.90
N ALA A 11 -3.20 -8.97 -1.92
CA ALA A 11 -2.81 -8.05 -0.87
C ALA A 11 -3.47 -8.43 0.45
N GLN A 12 -4.72 -8.86 0.39
CA GLN A 12 -5.42 -9.31 1.60
C GLN A 12 -4.73 -10.53 2.21
N LYS A 13 -4.29 -11.45 1.37
CA LYS A 13 -3.53 -12.60 1.85
C LYS A 13 -2.21 -12.19 2.48
N ASP A 14 -1.52 -11.22 1.89
CA ASP A 14 -0.30 -10.69 2.47
C ASP A 14 -0.59 -10.15 3.87
N LEU A 15 -1.67 -9.37 4.02
CA LEU A 15 -2.03 -8.80 5.31
C LEU A 15 -2.42 -9.86 6.33
N ASP A 16 -3.11 -10.91 5.89
CA ASP A 16 -3.54 -11.98 6.78
C ASP A 16 -2.36 -12.72 7.41
N SER A 17 -1.21 -12.72 6.75
CA SER A 17 -0.01 -13.37 7.27
C SER A 17 0.81 -12.47 8.20
N ILE A 18 0.45 -11.21 8.31
CA ILE A 18 1.18 -10.23 9.13
C ILE A 18 0.40 -10.00 10.42
N LYS A 19 1.10 -10.00 11.56
CA LYS A 19 0.44 -9.90 12.86
C LYS A 19 1.09 -8.86 13.76
N GLY A 20 0.36 -8.48 14.80
CA GLY A 20 0.88 -7.63 15.88
C GLY A 20 1.12 -6.19 15.44
N LYS A 21 2.25 -5.65 15.89
CA LYS A 21 2.61 -4.26 15.63
C LYS A 21 2.77 -3.95 14.16
N ASP A 22 3.32 -4.89 13.41
CA ASP A 22 3.53 -4.71 11.97
C ASP A 22 2.20 -4.53 11.26
N PHE A 23 1.22 -5.36 11.58
CA PHE A 23 -0.11 -5.26 11.00
C PHE A 23 -0.73 -3.90 11.29
N ASN A 24 -0.67 -3.47 12.55
CA ASN A 24 -1.26 -2.19 12.95
C ASN A 24 -0.58 -1.01 12.24
N PHE A 25 0.72 -1.08 12.09
CA PHE A 25 1.49 -0.04 11.42
C PHE A 25 1.10 0.06 9.95
N ILE A 26 1.02 -1.09 9.28
CA ILE A 26 0.64 -1.17 7.88
C ILE A 26 -0.79 -0.68 7.69
N LYS A 27 -1.69 -1.10 8.56
CA LYS A 27 -3.09 -0.67 8.51
C LYS A 27 -3.22 0.84 8.57
N LYS A 28 -2.49 1.48 9.48
CA LYS A 28 -2.51 2.93 9.59
C LYS A 28 -2.03 3.60 8.32
N LYS A 29 -0.97 3.07 7.72
CA LYS A 29 -0.46 3.62 6.46
C LYS A 29 -1.48 3.51 5.34
N ILE A 30 -2.10 2.34 5.20
CA ILE A 30 -3.11 2.12 4.17
C ILE A 30 -4.27 3.09 4.35
N LEU A 31 -4.76 3.23 5.58
CA LEU A 31 -5.88 4.13 5.86
C LEU A 31 -5.52 5.58 5.54
N SER A 32 -4.28 5.98 5.78
CA SER A 32 -3.85 7.34 5.50
C SER A 32 -3.85 7.65 3.99
N LEU A 33 -3.70 6.64 3.15
CA LEU A 33 -3.71 6.83 1.70
C LEU A 33 -5.08 7.27 1.19
N SER A 34 -6.14 6.99 1.94
CA SER A 34 -7.48 7.45 1.59
C SER A 34 -7.56 8.97 1.57
N SER A 35 -6.90 9.64 2.51
CA SER A 35 -6.90 11.10 2.59
C SER A 35 -5.83 11.72 1.73
N ASN A 36 -4.70 11.03 1.54
CA ASN A 36 -3.59 11.53 0.74
C ASN A 36 -2.91 10.37 0.02
N PRO A 37 -3.31 10.08 -1.22
CA PRO A 37 -2.74 8.92 -1.96
C PRO A 37 -1.27 9.07 -2.33
N ARG A 38 -0.74 10.29 -2.32
CA ARG A 38 0.67 10.54 -2.64
C ARG A 38 1.35 11.25 -1.48
N PRO A 39 1.45 10.59 -0.31
CA PRO A 39 2.05 11.23 0.85
C PRO A 39 3.56 11.39 0.69
N PHE A 40 4.14 12.22 1.53
CA PHE A 40 5.59 12.37 1.56
C PHE A 40 6.22 10.99 1.84
N GLY A 41 7.21 10.64 1.05
CA GLY A 41 7.87 9.34 1.19
C GLY A 41 7.35 8.25 0.27
N CYS A 42 6.26 8.49 -0.46
CA CYS A 42 5.85 7.52 -1.47
C CYS A 42 6.74 7.65 -2.70
N ASN A 43 6.96 6.54 -3.38
CA ASN A 43 7.78 6.51 -4.59
C ASN A 43 6.99 5.91 -5.73
N LYS A 44 7.08 6.55 -6.89
CA LYS A 44 6.47 6.01 -8.09
C LYS A 44 7.34 4.88 -8.61
N LEU A 45 6.71 3.77 -9.00
CA LEU A 45 7.43 2.62 -9.55
C LEU A 45 7.91 2.94 -10.96
N ILE A 46 9.12 2.48 -11.29
CA ILE A 46 9.75 2.82 -12.56
C ILE A 46 9.25 1.95 -13.70
N GLN A 47 9.16 0.65 -13.46
CA GLN A 47 8.83 -0.31 -14.51
C GLN A 47 7.38 -0.79 -14.47
N GLU A 48 6.64 -0.39 -13.45
CA GLU A 48 5.25 -0.79 -13.29
C GLU A 48 4.40 0.42 -13.00
N GLU A 49 3.13 0.32 -13.31
CA GLU A 49 2.17 1.33 -12.91
C GLU A 49 1.96 1.23 -11.41
N GLY A 50 2.06 2.35 -10.71
CA GLY A 50 1.76 2.37 -9.30
C GLY A 50 2.80 3.04 -8.45
N TYR A 51 2.62 2.89 -7.16
CA TYR A 51 3.41 3.56 -6.14
C TYR A 51 3.74 2.57 -5.03
N ARG A 52 4.76 2.90 -4.26
CA ARG A 52 5.05 2.16 -3.04
C ARG A 52 5.26 3.13 -1.90
N ILE A 53 4.89 2.69 -0.70
CA ILE A 53 5.15 3.44 0.50
C ILE A 53 5.66 2.47 1.57
N ARG A 54 6.61 2.94 2.36
CA ARG A 54 7.19 2.13 3.42
C ARG A 54 6.31 2.17 4.66
N ALA A 55 6.14 1.02 5.29
CA ALA A 55 5.44 0.88 6.56
C ALA A 55 6.25 -0.06 7.44
N GLY A 56 7.16 0.51 8.24
CA GLY A 56 8.10 -0.28 9.04
C GLY A 56 9.03 -1.09 8.13
N ASN A 57 9.05 -2.40 8.31
CA ASN A 57 9.85 -3.31 7.49
C ASN A 57 9.11 -3.81 6.27
N PHE A 58 7.93 -3.25 6.00
CA PHE A 58 7.10 -3.67 4.88
C PHE A 58 6.94 -2.55 3.89
N ARG A 59 6.54 -2.91 2.68
CA ARG A 59 6.23 -1.96 1.62
C ARG A 59 4.85 -2.26 1.09
N VAL A 60 4.04 -1.22 0.99
CA VAL A 60 2.70 -1.30 0.43
C VAL A 60 2.78 -0.86 -1.03
N LEU A 61 2.38 -1.74 -1.93
CA LEU A 61 2.34 -1.43 -3.36
C LEU A 61 0.90 -1.15 -3.74
N TYR A 62 0.67 -0.01 -4.37
CA TYR A 62 -0.68 0.41 -4.66
C TYR A 62 -0.76 1.21 -5.95
N ARG A 63 -1.98 1.31 -6.48
CA ARG A 63 -2.29 2.13 -7.65
C ARG A 63 -3.31 3.18 -7.25
N ILE A 64 -3.31 4.27 -7.99
CA ILE A 64 -4.24 5.37 -7.75
C ILE A 64 -5.07 5.57 -9.00
N ASN A 65 -6.39 5.52 -8.84
CA ASN A 65 -7.32 5.89 -9.91
C ASN A 65 -7.92 7.23 -9.53
N ASP A 66 -7.36 8.30 -10.07
CA ASP A 66 -7.82 9.66 -9.74
C ASP A 66 -9.21 9.93 -10.30
N PHE A 67 -9.53 9.31 -11.40
CA PHE A 67 -10.83 9.53 -12.04
C PHE A 67 -11.95 8.98 -11.16
N GLU A 68 -11.80 7.76 -10.66
CA GLU A 68 -12.80 7.13 -9.79
C GLU A 68 -12.55 7.37 -8.31
N LYS A 69 -11.49 8.07 -7.97
CA LYS A 69 -11.11 8.33 -6.58
C LYS A 69 -10.94 7.05 -5.79
N GLN A 70 -10.08 6.16 -6.29
CA GLN A 70 -9.77 4.89 -5.65
C GLN A 70 -8.28 4.72 -5.44
N VAL A 71 -7.91 4.11 -4.32
CA VAL A 71 -6.57 3.62 -4.07
C VAL A 71 -6.68 2.11 -4.00
N ILE A 72 -5.93 1.42 -4.84
CA ILE A 72 -6.00 -0.04 -4.97
C ILE A 72 -4.70 -0.62 -4.43
N ILE A 73 -4.79 -1.31 -3.30
CA ILE A 73 -3.63 -1.98 -2.69
C ILE A 73 -3.52 -3.34 -3.36
N TYR A 74 -2.39 -3.60 -4.04
CA TYR A 74 -2.25 -4.87 -4.74
C TYR A 74 -1.20 -5.79 -4.16
N ARG A 75 -0.27 -5.31 -3.35
CA ARG A 75 0.67 -6.17 -2.61
C ARG A 75 1.14 -5.49 -1.33
N VAL A 76 1.47 -6.31 -0.34
CA VAL A 76 2.17 -5.85 0.86
C VAL A 76 3.33 -6.82 1.04
N LYS A 77 4.56 -6.34 0.88
CA LYS A 77 5.75 -7.18 0.88
C LYS A 77 6.72 -6.77 1.99
N HIS A 78 7.37 -7.77 2.58
CA HIS A 78 8.48 -7.49 3.47
C HIS A 78 9.62 -6.89 2.64
N ARG A 79 10.40 -5.98 3.25
CA ARG A 79 11.47 -5.30 2.52
C ARG A 79 12.45 -6.27 1.84
N LYS A 80 12.69 -7.43 2.44
CA LYS A 80 13.57 -8.43 1.85
C LYS A 80 13.00 -9.03 0.57
N GLN A 81 11.69 -9.16 0.48
CA GLN A 81 11.04 -9.69 -0.72
C GLN A 81 11.06 -8.68 -1.86
N SER A 82 11.06 -7.40 -1.55
CA SER A 82 10.98 -6.37 -2.59
C SER A 82 12.28 -6.13 -3.34
N TYR A 83 13.36 -6.75 -2.92
CA TYR A 83 14.65 -6.65 -3.61
C TYR A 83 14.86 -7.73 -4.66
N ARG A 84 13.89 -8.54 -4.91
CA ARG A 84 13.98 -9.61 -5.90
C ARG A 84 13.24 -9.27 -7.17
#